data_c0973c6b4addb334981ad9fe69fbccdd
#
_entry.id   c0973c6b4addb334981ad9fe69fbccdd
#
_cell.length_a   1.000
_cell.length_b   1.000
_cell.length_c   1.000
_cell.angle_alpha   90.00
_cell.angle_beta   90.00
_cell.angle_gamma   90.00
#
_symmetry.space_group_name_H-M   'P 1'
#
loop_
_entity.id
_entity.type
_entity.pdbx_description
1 polymer ?
#
loop_
_entity_poly.entity_id
_entity_poly.type
_entity_poly.pdbx_seq_one_letter_code
_entity_poly.pdbx_strand_id
1 'polypeptide(L)'
;MSERPNAVKLIDVTAGYGNRSAISGVSLTLAPGSLTAIFGPNGGGKSTLLKSIAGLMQPWSGSVQVLGAAVGVHAKRVAYVPQAEQVDWSFPVSVGEVVMMGRTPALGPLGRPGAADHAAVADALARVDMADLAQRQIGELSGGQRRRVFLARAIAADPEIYLLDEPVTGVDPTTQEKIMNILDAEAARGRTVVATTHDLACAAQRFHDVVALAERVVAHGPAQLVLDQGVLEKTYGGHLVPLAGGGVVLLDDPHHSHGAHEGHE
;
A
#
# COMPACT_ATOMS: atom_id res chain seq x y z
N MET A 1 0.15 31.21 -10.92
CA MET A 1 0.42 30.13 -9.93
C MET A 1 0.60 28.85 -10.74
N SER A 2 1.79 28.31 -10.79
CA SER A 2 2.02 27.02 -11.48
C SER A 2 1.31 25.93 -10.68
N GLU A 3 0.33 25.26 -11.27
CA GLU A 3 -0.31 24.09 -10.64
C GLU A 3 0.77 23.05 -10.35
N ARG A 4 0.82 22.57 -9.11
CA ARG A 4 1.70 21.45 -8.78
C ARG A 4 1.26 20.25 -9.62
N PRO A 5 2.20 19.51 -10.25
CA PRO A 5 1.84 18.35 -11.02
C PRO A 5 1.14 17.32 -10.11
N ASN A 6 0.22 16.56 -10.67
CA ASN A 6 -0.43 15.45 -9.96
C ASN A 6 0.63 14.49 -9.39
N ALA A 7 0.39 13.95 -8.19
CA ALA A 7 1.27 12.96 -7.61
C ALA A 7 1.31 11.70 -8.48
N VAL A 8 0.13 11.23 -8.91
CA VAL A 8 -0.04 10.08 -9.80
C VAL A 8 -1.10 10.42 -10.84
N LYS A 9 -0.84 10.04 -12.11
CA LYS A 9 -1.82 10.09 -13.19
C LYS A 9 -1.71 8.85 -14.06
N LEU A 10 -2.80 8.09 -14.14
CA LEU A 10 -2.97 6.95 -15.02
C LEU A 10 -3.95 7.32 -16.12
N ILE A 11 -3.66 6.90 -17.37
CA ILE A 11 -4.52 7.12 -18.53
C ILE A 11 -4.68 5.80 -19.25
N ASP A 12 -5.87 5.22 -19.21
CA ASP A 12 -6.29 3.99 -19.91
C ASP A 12 -5.33 2.80 -19.67
N VAL A 13 -4.88 2.62 -18.43
CA VAL A 13 -3.86 1.64 -18.07
C VAL A 13 -4.47 0.24 -17.98
N THR A 14 -3.90 -0.70 -18.74
CA THR A 14 -4.17 -2.13 -18.65
C THR A 14 -2.89 -2.87 -18.26
N ALA A 15 -2.94 -3.71 -17.23
CA ALA A 15 -1.80 -4.49 -16.75
C ALA A 15 -2.26 -5.80 -16.11
N GLY A 16 -1.36 -6.79 -16.05
CA GLY A 16 -1.67 -8.11 -15.51
C GLY A 16 -0.50 -9.07 -15.55
N TYR A 17 -0.79 -10.36 -15.42
CA TYR A 17 0.20 -11.44 -15.34
C TYR A 17 -0.05 -12.46 -16.44
N GLY A 18 1.00 -12.86 -17.17
CA GLY A 18 0.88 -13.74 -18.32
C GLY A 18 -0.08 -13.16 -19.36
N ASN A 19 -1.18 -13.84 -19.64
CA ASN A 19 -2.22 -13.40 -20.59
C ASN A 19 -3.50 -12.91 -19.90
N ARG A 20 -3.51 -12.80 -18.55
CA ARG A 20 -4.69 -12.37 -17.78
C ARG A 20 -4.49 -10.94 -17.28
N SER A 21 -5.38 -10.04 -17.69
CA SER A 21 -5.41 -8.69 -17.12
C SER A 21 -5.89 -8.74 -15.68
N ALA A 22 -5.26 -7.97 -14.82
CA ALA A 22 -5.68 -7.75 -13.44
C ALA A 22 -6.30 -6.36 -13.26
N ILE A 23 -5.90 -5.40 -14.12
CA ILE A 23 -6.55 -4.09 -14.26
C ILE A 23 -6.72 -3.77 -15.75
N SER A 24 -7.83 -3.15 -16.11
CA SER A 24 -8.20 -2.90 -17.51
C SER A 24 -8.76 -1.49 -17.68
N GLY A 25 -8.11 -0.66 -18.53
CA GLY A 25 -8.59 0.67 -18.89
C GLY A 25 -8.66 1.63 -17.69
N VAL A 26 -7.75 1.51 -16.71
CA VAL A 26 -7.75 2.33 -15.50
C VAL A 26 -7.29 3.73 -15.81
N SER A 27 -8.16 4.71 -15.55
CA SER A 27 -7.83 6.15 -15.54
C SER A 27 -8.07 6.70 -14.15
N LEU A 28 -7.02 7.29 -13.55
CA LEU A 28 -7.03 7.75 -12.16
C LEU A 28 -6.04 8.91 -11.99
N THR A 29 -6.42 9.91 -11.21
CA THR A 29 -5.54 11.03 -10.87
C THR A 29 -5.54 11.23 -9.36
N LEU A 30 -4.36 11.21 -8.72
CA LEU A 30 -4.20 11.45 -7.29
C LEU A 30 -3.47 12.76 -7.06
N ALA A 31 -4.00 13.55 -6.14
CA ALA A 31 -3.44 14.85 -5.79
C ALA A 31 -2.17 14.72 -4.93
N PRO A 32 -1.22 15.65 -5.01
CA PRO A 32 -0.09 15.73 -4.08
C PRO A 32 -0.56 15.92 -2.64
N GLY A 33 0.05 15.19 -1.70
CA GLY A 33 -0.29 15.27 -0.28
C GLY A 33 -1.62 14.61 0.10
N SER A 34 -2.26 13.84 -0.81
CA SER A 34 -3.48 13.10 -0.50
C SER A 34 -3.19 11.87 0.35
N LEU A 35 -4.15 11.51 1.21
CA LEU A 35 -4.24 10.22 1.88
C LEU A 35 -5.41 9.46 1.26
N THR A 36 -5.10 8.50 0.38
CA THR A 36 -6.07 7.80 -0.47
C THR A 36 -6.11 6.31 -0.15
N ALA A 37 -7.31 5.76 0.07
CA ALA A 37 -7.52 4.32 0.17
C ALA A 37 -7.95 3.73 -1.18
N ILE A 38 -7.45 2.54 -1.53
CA ILE A 38 -7.95 1.73 -2.64
C ILE A 38 -8.61 0.50 -2.04
N PHE A 39 -9.90 0.31 -2.29
CA PHE A 39 -10.64 -0.85 -1.83
C PHE A 39 -11.28 -1.60 -2.99
N GLY A 40 -11.65 -2.86 -2.76
CA GLY A 40 -12.27 -3.73 -3.74
C GLY A 40 -12.02 -5.20 -3.44
N PRO A 41 -12.62 -6.13 -4.21
CA PRO A 41 -12.54 -7.57 -3.95
C PRO A 41 -11.11 -8.11 -4.05
N ASN A 42 -10.92 -9.31 -3.49
CA ASN A 42 -9.70 -10.07 -3.70
C ASN A 42 -9.55 -10.38 -5.19
N GLY A 43 -8.34 -10.22 -5.74
CA GLY A 43 -8.12 -10.32 -7.19
C GLY A 43 -8.58 -9.12 -8.01
N GLY A 44 -9.21 -8.08 -7.42
CA GLY A 44 -9.69 -6.88 -8.12
C GLY A 44 -8.61 -5.92 -8.64
N GLY A 45 -7.32 -6.32 -8.57
CA GLY A 45 -6.21 -5.58 -9.19
C GLY A 45 -5.52 -4.54 -8.30
N LYS A 46 -5.85 -4.44 -7.00
CA LYS A 46 -5.30 -3.44 -6.08
C LYS A 46 -3.76 -3.43 -6.05
N SER A 47 -3.14 -4.58 -5.77
CA SER A 47 -1.66 -4.71 -5.75
C SER A 47 -1.04 -4.48 -7.13
N THR A 48 -1.73 -4.86 -8.21
CA THR A 48 -1.29 -4.61 -9.59
C THR A 48 -1.26 -3.12 -9.89
N LEU A 49 -2.28 -2.39 -9.46
CA LEU A 49 -2.35 -0.94 -9.60
C LEU A 49 -1.19 -0.26 -8.84
N LEU A 50 -0.95 -0.63 -7.57
CA LEU A 50 0.18 -0.11 -6.80
C LEU A 50 1.52 -0.43 -7.47
N LYS A 51 1.73 -1.67 -7.93
CA LYS A 51 2.97 -2.08 -8.63
C LYS A 51 3.17 -1.33 -9.94
N SER A 52 2.09 -1.01 -10.67
CA SER A 52 2.16 -0.19 -11.90
C SER A 52 2.59 1.25 -11.57
N ILE A 53 2.05 1.84 -10.50
CA ILE A 53 2.46 3.18 -10.03
C ILE A 53 3.92 3.18 -9.53
N ALA A 54 4.33 2.10 -8.84
CA ALA A 54 5.71 1.94 -8.36
C ALA A 54 6.74 1.71 -9.49
N GLY A 55 6.29 1.42 -10.71
CA GLY A 55 7.17 1.03 -11.82
C GLY A 55 7.69 -0.41 -11.72
N LEU A 56 7.12 -1.21 -10.84
CA LEU A 56 7.45 -2.64 -10.64
C LEU A 56 6.71 -3.54 -11.62
N MET A 57 5.70 -3.01 -12.31
CA MET A 57 4.96 -3.69 -13.35
C MET A 57 4.79 -2.75 -14.54
N GLN A 58 5.18 -3.23 -15.72
CA GLN A 58 4.98 -2.49 -16.98
C GLN A 58 3.54 -2.66 -17.45
N PRO A 59 2.81 -1.58 -17.73
CA PRO A 59 1.49 -1.66 -18.35
C PRO A 59 1.57 -2.28 -19.75
N TRP A 60 0.55 -3.05 -20.13
CA TRP A 60 0.40 -3.55 -21.49
C TRP A 60 -0.10 -2.46 -22.44
N SER A 61 -0.91 -1.53 -21.92
CA SER A 61 -1.40 -0.35 -22.65
C SER A 61 -1.63 0.83 -21.69
N GLY A 62 -1.82 2.01 -22.27
CA GLY A 62 -2.01 3.25 -21.51
C GLY A 62 -0.69 3.87 -21.03
N SER A 63 -0.78 4.83 -20.13
CA SER A 63 0.39 5.52 -19.58
C SER A 63 0.25 5.81 -18.09
N VAL A 64 1.39 5.71 -17.37
CA VAL A 64 1.50 6.03 -15.95
C VAL A 64 2.49 7.17 -15.80
N GLN A 65 2.08 8.24 -15.14
CA GLN A 65 2.91 9.37 -14.75
C GLN A 65 2.96 9.48 -13.24
N VAL A 66 4.14 9.72 -12.70
CA VAL A 66 4.40 9.88 -11.27
C VAL A 66 5.20 11.16 -11.08
N LEU A 67 4.70 12.06 -10.24
CA LEU A 67 5.31 13.38 -10.00
C LEU A 67 5.54 14.17 -11.32
N GLY A 68 4.60 14.07 -12.26
CA GLY A 68 4.64 14.77 -13.54
C GLY A 68 5.57 14.16 -14.61
N ALA A 69 6.24 13.04 -14.33
CA ALA A 69 7.11 12.35 -15.28
C ALA A 69 6.64 10.90 -15.53
N ALA A 70 7.16 10.26 -16.58
CA ALA A 70 6.90 8.85 -16.84
C ALA A 70 7.32 7.99 -15.65
N VAL A 71 6.57 6.90 -15.39
CA VAL A 71 6.86 5.97 -14.31
C VAL A 71 8.32 5.48 -14.36
N GLY A 72 8.95 5.35 -13.19
CA GLY A 72 10.36 4.95 -13.06
C GLY A 72 11.37 6.10 -13.07
N VAL A 73 11.07 7.26 -13.68
CA VAL A 73 11.97 8.44 -13.68
C VAL A 73 12.25 8.91 -12.25
N HIS A 74 11.26 8.90 -11.41
CA HIS A 74 11.35 9.32 -10.00
C HIS A 74 11.27 8.14 -9.02
N ALA A 75 11.76 6.94 -9.42
CA ALA A 75 11.67 5.73 -8.60
C ALA A 75 12.20 5.89 -7.16
N LYS A 76 13.26 6.69 -6.96
CA LYS A 76 13.82 6.98 -5.62
C LYS A 76 12.89 7.82 -4.72
N ARG A 77 11.88 8.48 -5.29
CA ARG A 77 10.90 9.32 -4.59
C ARG A 77 9.60 8.57 -4.29
N VAL A 78 9.53 7.26 -4.61
CA VAL A 78 8.38 6.39 -4.39
C VAL A 78 8.81 5.22 -3.53
N ALA A 79 8.15 5.00 -2.40
CA ALA A 79 8.34 3.81 -1.59
C ALA A 79 7.15 2.86 -1.76
N TYR A 80 7.42 1.60 -2.05
CA TYR A 80 6.43 0.53 -2.07
C TYR A 80 6.65 -0.42 -0.90
N VAL A 81 5.60 -0.62 -0.12
CA VAL A 81 5.53 -1.57 0.99
C VAL A 81 4.60 -2.71 0.58
N PRO A 82 5.14 -3.90 0.28
CA PRO A 82 4.32 -5.05 -0.09
C PRO A 82 3.55 -5.62 1.10
N GLN A 83 2.56 -6.43 0.81
CA GLN A 83 1.87 -7.23 1.82
C GLN A 83 2.85 -8.11 2.59
N ALA A 84 2.70 -8.20 3.93
CA ALA A 84 3.66 -8.84 4.82
C ALA A 84 3.89 -10.34 4.53
N GLU A 85 2.89 -11.03 3.99
CA GLU A 85 2.94 -12.46 3.66
C GLU A 85 3.93 -12.81 2.53
N GLN A 86 4.37 -11.81 1.75
CA GLN A 86 5.31 -11.97 0.64
C GLN A 86 6.78 -11.87 1.07
N VAL A 87 7.07 -11.75 2.37
CA VAL A 87 8.41 -11.51 2.90
C VAL A 87 8.93 -12.75 3.64
N ASP A 88 10.15 -13.20 3.28
CA ASP A 88 10.85 -14.23 4.05
C ASP A 88 11.44 -13.62 5.33
N TRP A 89 10.86 -13.99 6.47
CA TRP A 89 11.25 -13.50 7.79
C TRP A 89 12.36 -14.32 8.45
N SER A 90 12.81 -15.40 7.83
CA SER A 90 13.86 -16.28 8.37
C SER A 90 15.28 -15.73 8.13
N PHE A 91 15.40 -14.71 7.29
CA PHE A 91 16.70 -14.11 6.96
C PHE A 91 17.32 -13.43 8.20
N PRO A 92 18.60 -13.72 8.54
CA PRO A 92 19.23 -13.30 9.78
C PRO A 92 19.72 -11.85 9.71
N VAL A 93 18.79 -10.90 9.67
CA VAL A 93 19.07 -9.45 9.67
C VAL A 93 18.43 -8.77 10.86
N SER A 94 19.08 -7.73 11.37
CA SER A 94 18.54 -6.88 12.43
C SER A 94 17.48 -5.90 11.89
N VAL A 95 16.65 -5.39 12.78
CA VAL A 95 15.67 -4.34 12.48
C VAL A 95 16.34 -3.11 11.85
N GLY A 96 17.47 -2.66 12.41
CA GLY A 96 18.21 -1.52 11.89
C GLY A 96 18.74 -1.75 10.46
N GLU A 97 19.21 -2.96 10.16
CA GLU A 97 19.66 -3.32 8.80
C GLU A 97 18.51 -3.31 7.81
N VAL A 98 17.33 -3.86 8.19
CA VAL A 98 16.13 -3.80 7.32
C VAL A 98 15.74 -2.36 7.03
N VAL A 99 15.76 -1.47 8.03
CA VAL A 99 15.43 -0.05 7.82
C VAL A 99 16.50 0.64 6.99
N MET A 100 17.79 0.30 7.18
CA MET A 100 18.91 0.80 6.37
C MET A 100 18.76 0.44 4.88
N MET A 101 18.13 -0.68 4.53
CA MET A 101 17.83 -1.02 3.12
C MET A 101 16.99 0.07 2.44
N GLY A 102 16.21 0.85 3.18
CA GLY A 102 15.47 2.00 2.65
C GLY A 102 16.40 3.10 2.09
N ARG A 103 17.65 3.17 2.56
CA ARG A 103 18.65 4.14 2.09
C ARG A 103 19.39 3.70 0.82
N THR A 104 19.33 2.41 0.48
CA THR A 104 20.06 1.84 -0.68
C THR A 104 19.85 2.61 -1.98
N PRO A 105 18.64 3.07 -2.35
CA PRO A 105 18.44 3.85 -3.57
C PRO A 105 19.18 5.19 -3.57
N ALA A 106 19.37 5.81 -2.39
CA ALA A 106 20.13 7.06 -2.27
C ALA A 106 21.63 6.82 -2.36
N LEU A 107 22.12 5.74 -1.74
CA LEU A 107 23.55 5.38 -1.70
C LEU A 107 24.09 4.93 -3.06
N GLY A 108 23.26 4.30 -3.89
CA GLY A 108 23.71 3.66 -5.13
C GLY A 108 24.49 2.36 -4.90
N PRO A 109 24.93 1.67 -5.98
CA PRO A 109 25.42 0.29 -5.93
C PRO A 109 26.75 0.08 -5.17
N LEU A 110 27.58 1.12 -5.02
CA LEU A 110 28.86 1.06 -4.32
C LEU A 110 28.93 1.99 -3.09
N GLY A 111 27.81 2.64 -2.76
CA GLY A 111 27.72 3.57 -1.62
C GLY A 111 27.78 2.83 -0.29
N ARG A 112 28.45 3.44 0.69
CA ARG A 112 28.46 2.97 2.07
C ARG A 112 27.63 3.92 2.92
N PRO A 113 26.78 3.39 3.87
CA PRO A 113 26.03 4.23 4.77
C PRO A 113 26.94 5.17 5.59
N GLY A 114 26.63 6.45 5.59
CA GLY A 114 27.27 7.47 6.38
C GLY A 114 26.46 7.89 7.60
N ALA A 115 26.95 8.89 8.33
CA ALA A 115 26.29 9.40 9.55
C ALA A 115 24.85 9.89 9.26
N ALA A 116 24.60 10.50 8.10
CA ALA A 116 23.27 10.96 7.70
C ALA A 116 22.28 9.79 7.49
N ASP A 117 22.75 8.66 6.95
CA ASP A 117 21.92 7.47 6.73
C ASP A 117 21.58 6.80 8.08
N HIS A 118 22.53 6.69 8.99
CA HIS A 118 22.29 6.19 10.32
C HIS A 118 21.32 7.08 11.09
N ALA A 119 21.43 8.41 10.98
CA ALA A 119 20.48 9.34 11.58
C ALA A 119 19.07 9.18 10.99
N ALA A 120 18.93 9.01 9.66
CA ALA A 120 17.65 8.76 9.02
C ALA A 120 17.00 7.44 9.48
N VAL A 121 17.80 6.39 9.67
CA VAL A 121 17.33 5.10 10.23
C VAL A 121 16.86 5.26 11.67
N ALA A 122 17.62 5.97 12.52
CA ALA A 122 17.25 6.21 13.91
C ALA A 122 15.95 7.03 14.01
N ASP A 123 15.79 8.10 13.20
CA ASP A 123 14.57 8.88 13.14
C ASP A 123 13.38 8.02 12.68
N ALA A 124 13.54 7.24 11.62
CA ALA A 124 12.49 6.37 11.11
C ALA A 124 12.04 5.33 12.15
N LEU A 125 12.97 4.72 12.88
CA LEU A 125 12.67 3.76 13.95
C LEU A 125 11.96 4.43 15.14
N ALA A 126 12.37 5.64 15.51
CA ALA A 126 11.70 6.41 16.57
C ALA A 126 10.24 6.73 16.20
N ARG A 127 9.98 7.12 14.94
CA ARG A 127 8.64 7.47 14.45
C ARG A 127 7.66 6.30 14.43
N VAL A 128 8.15 5.06 14.35
CA VAL A 128 7.32 3.85 14.40
C VAL A 128 7.37 3.15 15.77
N ASP A 129 7.97 3.77 16.79
CA ASP A 129 8.10 3.22 18.16
C ASP A 129 8.82 1.85 18.17
N MET A 130 9.99 1.81 17.48
CA MET A 130 10.82 0.61 17.34
C MET A 130 12.31 0.86 17.61
N ALA A 131 12.68 2.03 18.17
CA ALA A 131 14.08 2.43 18.39
C ALA A 131 14.83 1.42 19.28
N ASP A 132 14.19 0.97 20.37
CA ASP A 132 14.79 0.03 21.33
C ASP A 132 15.01 -1.38 20.76
N LEU A 133 14.40 -1.68 19.61
CA LEU A 133 14.50 -2.97 18.94
C LEU A 133 15.46 -2.96 17.73
N ALA A 134 16.21 -1.87 17.53
CA ALA A 134 17.07 -1.70 16.35
C ALA A 134 18.07 -2.84 16.12
N GLN A 135 18.60 -3.43 17.21
CA GLN A 135 19.58 -4.53 17.15
C GLN A 135 18.94 -5.92 17.17
N ARG A 136 17.61 -6.00 17.34
CA ARG A 136 16.89 -7.27 17.40
C ARG A 136 16.76 -7.88 16.03
N GLN A 137 16.77 -9.21 15.94
CA GLN A 137 16.54 -9.95 14.69
C GLN A 137 15.09 -9.78 14.22
N ILE A 138 14.91 -9.56 12.91
CA ILE A 138 13.57 -9.35 12.33
C ILE A 138 12.66 -10.57 12.54
N GLY A 139 13.22 -11.78 12.56
CA GLY A 139 12.51 -13.02 12.79
C GLY A 139 11.88 -13.16 14.17
N GLU A 140 12.40 -12.44 15.18
CA GLU A 140 11.92 -12.48 16.56
C GLU A 140 10.73 -11.54 16.83
N LEU A 141 10.35 -10.73 15.84
CA LEU A 141 9.31 -9.73 15.99
C LEU A 141 7.91 -10.31 15.78
N SER A 142 6.91 -9.74 16.48
CA SER A 142 5.50 -9.98 16.18
C SER A 142 5.12 -9.46 14.79
N GLY A 143 4.01 -9.93 14.22
CA GLY A 143 3.51 -9.48 12.92
C GLY A 143 3.30 -7.97 12.85
N GLY A 144 2.73 -7.36 13.89
CA GLY A 144 2.54 -5.91 13.97
C GLY A 144 3.87 -5.14 14.08
N GLN A 145 4.86 -5.67 14.80
CA GLN A 145 6.21 -5.10 14.86
C GLN A 145 6.90 -5.15 13.50
N ARG A 146 6.84 -6.29 12.80
CA ARG A 146 7.39 -6.44 11.44
C ARG A 146 6.81 -5.41 10.47
N ARG A 147 5.48 -5.18 10.49
CA ARG A 147 4.83 -4.16 9.66
C ARG A 147 5.36 -2.75 9.96
N ARG A 148 5.52 -2.40 11.24
CA ARG A 148 6.10 -1.11 11.63
C ARG A 148 7.55 -0.97 11.16
N VAL A 149 8.36 -2.02 11.18
CA VAL A 149 9.73 -2.00 10.63
C VAL A 149 9.72 -1.77 9.12
N PHE A 150 8.81 -2.39 8.37
CA PHE A 150 8.70 -2.14 6.93
C PHE A 150 8.21 -0.72 6.62
N LEU A 151 7.35 -0.17 7.46
CA LEU A 151 6.97 1.25 7.36
C LEU A 151 8.17 2.16 7.70
N ALA A 152 8.97 1.84 8.73
CA ALA A 152 10.21 2.56 9.03
C ALA A 152 11.20 2.52 7.86
N ARG A 153 11.34 1.39 7.19
CA ARG A 153 12.16 1.27 5.97
C ARG A 153 11.69 2.22 4.88
N ALA A 154 10.38 2.33 4.68
CA ALA A 154 9.81 3.26 3.72
C ALA A 154 10.05 4.72 4.15
N ILE A 155 9.90 5.05 5.43
CA ILE A 155 10.16 6.38 6.00
C ILE A 155 11.63 6.77 5.85
N ALA A 156 12.57 5.84 6.12
CA ALA A 156 14.00 6.09 5.97
C ALA A 156 14.41 6.43 4.53
N ALA A 157 13.66 5.95 3.53
CA ALA A 157 13.87 6.32 2.13
C ALA A 157 13.52 7.79 1.84
N ASP A 158 12.78 8.45 2.71
CA ASP A 158 12.26 9.83 2.57
C ASP A 158 11.52 10.07 1.24
N PRO A 159 10.52 9.25 0.88
CA PRO A 159 9.82 9.35 -0.39
C PRO A 159 8.82 10.52 -0.39
N GLU A 160 8.38 10.91 -1.59
CA GLU A 160 7.25 11.82 -1.76
C GLU A 160 5.92 11.07 -1.88
N ILE A 161 5.98 9.79 -2.28
CA ILE A 161 4.81 8.92 -2.40
C ILE A 161 5.05 7.60 -1.67
N TYR A 162 4.14 7.26 -0.77
CA TYR A 162 4.03 5.96 -0.13
C TYR A 162 2.95 5.13 -0.82
N LEU A 163 3.29 3.93 -1.25
CA LEU A 163 2.38 2.93 -1.80
C LEU A 163 2.37 1.72 -0.86
N LEU A 164 1.27 1.47 -0.19
CA LEU A 164 1.19 0.50 0.91
C LEU A 164 0.14 -0.56 0.58
N ASP A 165 0.59 -1.79 0.45
CA ASP A 165 -0.30 -2.92 0.14
C ASP A 165 -0.75 -3.59 1.43
N GLU A 166 -2.01 -3.35 1.82
CA GLU A 166 -2.66 -3.84 3.05
C GLU A 166 -1.84 -3.60 4.33
N PRO A 167 -1.50 -2.35 4.67
CA PRO A 167 -0.59 -2.05 5.77
C PRO A 167 -1.12 -2.43 7.16
N VAL A 168 -2.45 -2.59 7.32
CA VAL A 168 -3.10 -2.86 8.61
C VAL A 168 -3.81 -4.21 8.68
N THR A 169 -3.75 -5.04 7.64
CA THR A 169 -4.42 -6.35 7.61
C THR A 169 -3.82 -7.30 8.63
N GLY A 170 -4.65 -7.98 9.45
CA GLY A 170 -4.23 -9.00 10.41
C GLY A 170 -3.38 -8.48 11.58
N VAL A 171 -3.46 -7.19 11.93
CA VAL A 171 -2.92 -6.64 13.18
C VAL A 171 -4.04 -6.32 14.16
N ASP A 172 -3.69 -6.27 15.44
CA ASP A 172 -4.61 -5.85 16.49
C ASP A 172 -5.00 -4.37 16.33
N PRO A 173 -6.16 -3.95 16.91
CA PRO A 173 -6.65 -2.57 16.76
C PRO A 173 -5.66 -1.49 17.23
N THR A 174 -4.88 -1.76 18.28
CA THR A 174 -3.90 -0.81 18.82
C THR A 174 -2.75 -0.60 17.82
N THR A 175 -2.27 -1.66 17.18
CA THR A 175 -1.24 -1.59 16.15
C THR A 175 -1.79 -0.91 14.89
N GLN A 176 -3.04 -1.20 14.50
CA GLN A 176 -3.72 -0.53 13.38
C GLN A 176 -3.76 0.99 13.60
N GLU A 177 -4.21 1.43 14.78
CA GLU A 177 -4.26 2.85 15.16
C GLU A 177 -2.88 3.51 15.07
N LYS A 178 -1.83 2.86 15.60
CA LYS A 178 -0.44 3.36 15.50
C LYS A 178 0.02 3.54 14.05
N ILE A 179 -0.24 2.55 13.19
CA ILE A 179 0.13 2.62 11.78
C ILE A 179 -0.64 3.77 11.09
N MET A 180 -1.93 3.88 11.31
CA MET A 180 -2.73 4.95 10.71
C MET A 180 -2.26 6.34 11.16
N ASN A 181 -1.94 6.53 12.44
CA ASN A 181 -1.40 7.80 12.95
C ASN A 181 -0.06 8.18 12.29
N ILE A 182 0.78 7.19 11.98
CA ILE A 182 2.02 7.42 11.22
C ILE A 182 1.71 7.88 9.79
N LEU A 183 0.75 7.24 9.11
CA LEU A 183 0.35 7.59 7.75
C LEU A 183 -0.26 9.00 7.69
N ASP A 184 -1.11 9.36 8.66
CA ASP A 184 -1.65 10.71 8.80
C ASP A 184 -0.53 11.75 8.99
N ALA A 185 0.46 11.45 9.84
CA ALA A 185 1.60 12.32 10.04
C ALA A 185 2.44 12.51 8.76
N GLU A 186 2.60 11.48 7.93
CA GLU A 186 3.27 11.60 6.64
C GLU A 186 2.46 12.48 5.65
N ALA A 187 1.15 12.26 5.57
CA ALA A 187 0.27 13.08 4.75
C ALA A 187 0.28 14.57 5.20
N ALA A 188 0.25 14.82 6.52
CA ALA A 188 0.37 16.17 7.08
C ALA A 188 1.71 16.86 6.76
N ARG A 189 2.78 16.10 6.47
CA ARG A 189 4.06 16.60 5.95
C ARG A 189 4.04 16.89 4.44
N GLY A 190 2.89 16.71 3.79
CA GLY A 190 2.72 16.92 2.35
C GLY A 190 3.13 15.72 1.49
N ARG A 191 3.37 14.55 2.10
CA ARG A 191 3.62 13.30 1.37
C ARG A 191 2.31 12.72 0.87
N THR A 192 2.32 12.12 -0.32
CA THR A 192 1.16 11.41 -0.85
C THR A 192 1.18 9.98 -0.33
N VAL A 193 0.08 9.54 0.25
CA VAL A 193 -0.06 8.19 0.81
C VAL A 193 -1.21 7.48 0.10
N VAL A 194 -0.91 6.32 -0.50
CA VAL A 194 -1.89 5.45 -1.15
C VAL A 194 -1.83 4.08 -0.49
N ALA A 195 -2.91 3.65 0.15
CA ALA A 195 -2.98 2.38 0.83
C ALA A 195 -4.13 1.52 0.29
N THR A 196 -3.87 0.23 0.06
CA THR A 196 -4.98 -0.71 -0.19
C THR A 196 -5.56 -1.20 1.13
N THR A 197 -6.86 -1.42 1.16
CA THR A 197 -7.56 -1.96 2.32
C THR A 197 -8.81 -2.73 1.90
N HIS A 198 -9.21 -3.70 2.72
CA HIS A 198 -10.52 -4.33 2.67
C HIS A 198 -11.42 -3.86 3.83
N ASP A 199 -10.88 -3.07 4.76
CA ASP A 199 -11.63 -2.48 5.88
C ASP A 199 -12.30 -1.17 5.44
N LEU A 200 -13.58 -1.26 5.08
CA LEU A 200 -14.39 -0.11 4.66
C LEU A 200 -14.62 0.88 5.80
N ALA A 201 -14.66 0.42 7.05
CA ALA A 201 -14.84 1.29 8.21
C ALA A 201 -13.59 2.16 8.42
N CYS A 202 -12.42 1.55 8.35
CA CYS A 202 -11.14 2.28 8.36
C CYS A 202 -11.05 3.26 7.18
N ALA A 203 -11.42 2.84 5.97
CA ALA A 203 -11.44 3.71 4.78
C ALA A 203 -12.33 4.93 4.98
N ALA A 204 -13.55 4.74 5.53
CA ALA A 204 -14.50 5.81 5.78
C ALA A 204 -14.03 6.83 6.83
N GLN A 205 -13.34 6.36 7.87
CA GLN A 205 -12.96 7.20 9.02
C GLN A 205 -11.64 7.92 8.86
N ARG A 206 -10.67 7.32 8.16
CA ARG A 206 -9.28 7.78 8.15
C ARG A 206 -8.85 8.37 6.80
N PHE A 207 -9.51 8.03 5.70
CA PHE A 207 -9.12 8.49 4.37
C PHE A 207 -10.10 9.53 3.85
N HIS A 208 -9.55 10.64 3.35
CA HIS A 208 -10.38 11.69 2.76
C HIS A 208 -10.81 11.33 1.34
N ASP A 209 -9.97 10.57 0.64
CA ASP A 209 -10.19 10.19 -0.75
C ASP A 209 -10.08 8.68 -0.90
N VAL A 210 -10.99 8.08 -1.68
CA VAL A 210 -11.04 6.63 -1.85
C VAL A 210 -11.27 6.26 -3.30
N VAL A 211 -10.76 5.09 -3.68
CA VAL A 211 -10.89 4.49 -5.01
C VAL A 211 -11.53 3.10 -4.86
N ALA A 212 -12.70 2.92 -5.45
CA ALA A 212 -13.33 1.62 -5.60
C ALA A 212 -12.80 0.94 -6.86
N LEU A 213 -12.13 -0.21 -6.72
CA LEU A 213 -11.45 -0.92 -7.81
C LEU A 213 -11.94 -2.38 -7.91
N ALA A 214 -12.46 -2.74 -9.08
CA ALA A 214 -12.80 -4.11 -9.46
C ALA A 214 -12.34 -4.32 -10.92
N GLU A 215 -11.06 -4.64 -11.12
CA GLU A 215 -10.35 -4.63 -12.41
C GLU A 215 -10.37 -3.26 -13.12
N ARG A 216 -11.38 -2.45 -12.87
CA ARG A 216 -11.58 -1.07 -13.35
C ARG A 216 -11.88 -0.16 -12.17
N VAL A 217 -11.64 1.13 -12.32
CA VAL A 217 -12.12 2.11 -11.36
C VAL A 217 -13.64 2.19 -11.49
N VAL A 218 -14.33 1.79 -10.42
CA VAL A 218 -15.80 1.87 -10.32
C VAL A 218 -16.21 3.28 -9.89
N ALA A 219 -15.50 3.84 -8.91
CA ALA A 219 -15.68 5.20 -8.43
C ALA A 219 -14.38 5.72 -7.79
N HIS A 220 -14.20 7.05 -7.78
CA HIS A 220 -13.10 7.74 -7.11
C HIS A 220 -13.57 9.10 -6.61
N GLY A 221 -13.18 9.46 -5.41
CA GLY A 221 -13.48 10.75 -4.78
C GLY A 221 -13.59 10.67 -3.25
N PRO A 222 -14.22 11.65 -2.62
CA PRO A 222 -14.41 11.69 -1.16
C PRO A 222 -15.07 10.43 -0.62
N ALA A 223 -14.57 9.92 0.51
CA ALA A 223 -15.01 8.65 1.09
C ALA A 223 -16.54 8.59 1.26
N GLN A 224 -17.18 9.68 1.70
CA GLN A 224 -18.63 9.75 1.93
C GLN A 224 -19.46 9.55 0.65
N LEU A 225 -18.89 9.89 -0.53
CA LEU A 225 -19.56 9.73 -1.82
C LEU A 225 -19.30 8.37 -2.47
N VAL A 226 -18.11 7.82 -2.26
CA VAL A 226 -17.68 6.57 -2.90
C VAL A 226 -18.09 5.33 -2.12
N LEU A 227 -18.21 5.44 -0.79
CA LEU A 227 -18.69 4.34 0.07
C LEU A 227 -20.24 4.25 0.12
N ASP A 228 -20.89 4.66 -0.97
CA ASP A 228 -22.33 4.51 -1.18
C ASP A 228 -22.69 3.06 -1.53
N GLN A 229 -23.89 2.64 -1.15
CA GLN A 229 -24.36 1.26 -1.37
C GLN A 229 -24.28 0.84 -2.84
N GLY A 230 -24.68 1.71 -3.77
CA GLY A 230 -24.67 1.39 -5.20
C GLY A 230 -23.26 1.22 -5.78
N VAL A 231 -22.26 1.96 -5.24
CA VAL A 231 -20.84 1.77 -5.60
C VAL A 231 -20.32 0.47 -5.01
N LEU A 232 -20.65 0.17 -3.75
CA LEU A 232 -20.25 -1.08 -3.10
C LEU A 232 -20.84 -2.30 -3.81
N GLU A 233 -22.12 -2.27 -4.20
CA GLU A 233 -22.75 -3.34 -4.98
C GLU A 233 -22.06 -3.58 -6.34
N LYS A 234 -21.69 -2.50 -7.04
CA LYS A 234 -20.95 -2.60 -8.31
C LYS A 234 -19.53 -3.11 -8.13
N THR A 235 -18.89 -2.78 -6.99
CA THR A 235 -17.51 -3.15 -6.70
C THR A 235 -17.37 -4.60 -6.28
N TYR A 236 -18.29 -5.08 -5.42
CA TYR A 236 -18.22 -6.42 -4.82
C TYR A 236 -19.24 -7.42 -5.42
N GLY A 237 -20.12 -6.96 -6.31
CA GLY A 237 -21.19 -7.81 -6.87
C GLY A 237 -22.17 -8.29 -5.79
N GLY A 238 -22.68 -9.51 -5.93
CA GLY A 238 -23.65 -10.10 -5.00
C GLY A 238 -23.12 -10.54 -3.63
N HIS A 239 -21.86 -10.22 -3.29
CA HIS A 239 -21.21 -10.59 -2.02
C HIS A 239 -21.49 -9.62 -0.86
N LEU A 240 -22.38 -8.65 -1.05
CA LEU A 240 -22.80 -7.71 -0.02
C LEU A 240 -24.14 -8.15 0.58
N VAL A 241 -24.19 -8.29 1.91
CA VAL A 241 -25.43 -8.50 2.66
C VAL A 241 -25.78 -7.23 3.41
N PRO A 242 -26.92 -6.59 3.09
CA PRO A 242 -27.39 -5.46 3.87
C PRO A 242 -27.81 -5.93 5.27
N LEU A 243 -27.35 -5.23 6.30
CA LEU A 243 -27.80 -5.45 7.67
C LEU A 243 -29.10 -4.68 7.94
N ALA A 244 -30.05 -5.30 8.67
CA ALA A 244 -31.23 -4.64 9.18
C ALA A 244 -30.80 -3.55 10.19
N GLY A 245 -30.75 -2.29 9.73
CA GLY A 245 -30.28 -1.15 10.53
C GLY A 245 -29.30 -0.23 9.79
N GLY A 246 -29.04 -0.46 8.51
CA GLY A 246 -28.25 0.45 7.67
C GLY A 246 -26.75 0.23 7.73
N GLY A 247 -26.30 -0.97 7.53
CA GLY A 247 -24.91 -1.34 7.33
C GLY A 247 -24.80 -2.45 6.27
N VAL A 248 -23.61 -2.71 5.76
CA VAL A 248 -23.34 -3.76 4.77
C VAL A 248 -22.23 -4.65 5.31
N VAL A 249 -22.41 -5.96 5.24
CA VAL A 249 -21.36 -6.95 5.53
C VAL A 249 -20.90 -7.57 4.23
N LEU A 250 -19.58 -7.59 4.04
CA LEU A 250 -18.94 -8.36 2.98
C LEU A 250 -18.99 -9.85 3.37
N LEU A 251 -19.57 -10.68 2.52
CA LEU A 251 -19.40 -12.11 2.62
C LEU A 251 -18.04 -12.47 1.99
N ASP A 252 -17.10 -12.91 2.80
CA ASP A 252 -15.87 -13.53 2.29
C ASP A 252 -16.25 -14.79 1.51
N ASP A 253 -15.69 -14.95 0.30
CA ASP A 253 -15.91 -16.12 -0.55
C ASP A 253 -15.16 -17.33 0.08
N PRO A 254 -15.85 -18.43 0.46
CA PRO A 254 -15.23 -19.57 1.14
C PRO A 254 -14.37 -20.47 0.23
N HIS A 255 -13.93 -20.01 -0.93
CA HIS A 255 -13.16 -20.79 -1.90
C HIS A 255 -11.64 -20.73 -1.72
N HIS A 256 -11.13 -21.00 -0.50
CA HIS A 256 -9.80 -21.58 -0.31
C HIS A 256 -9.87 -22.71 0.75
N SER A 257 -10.66 -23.75 0.44
CA SER A 257 -10.51 -25.02 1.12
C SER A 257 -9.22 -25.68 0.61
N HIS A 258 -8.30 -25.91 1.53
CA HIS A 258 -7.11 -26.72 1.37
C HIS A 258 -7.45 -28.04 0.62
N GLY A 259 -6.79 -28.24 -0.51
CA GLY A 259 -6.76 -29.53 -1.16
C GLY A 259 -6.23 -30.59 -0.18
N ALA A 260 -7.09 -31.48 0.25
CA ALA A 260 -6.73 -32.64 1.00
C ALA A 260 -5.75 -33.48 0.15
N HIS A 261 -4.55 -33.71 0.67
CA HIS A 261 -3.70 -34.78 0.21
C HIS A 261 -4.41 -36.11 0.51
N GLU A 262 -5.06 -36.68 -0.49
CA GLU A 262 -5.41 -38.09 -0.46
C GLU A 262 -4.10 -38.89 -0.67
N GLY A 263 -3.73 -39.67 0.35
CA GLY A 263 -2.68 -40.67 0.26
C GLY A 263 -3.13 -41.80 -0.66
N HIS A 264 -2.23 -42.26 -1.49
CA HIS A 264 -2.30 -43.58 -2.09
C HIS A 264 -1.21 -44.45 -1.47
N GLU A 265 -1.67 -45.64 -1.07
CA GLU A 265 -0.93 -46.78 -0.61
C GLU A 265 0.21 -47.23 -1.57
#